data_a4425d49424b0a29a34958f0ccba2f0e
#
_entry.id   a4425d49424b0a29a34958f0ccba2f0e
#
_cell.length_a   1.000
_cell.length_b   1.000
_cell.length_c   1.000
_cell.angle_alpha   90.00
_cell.angle_beta   90.00
_cell.angle_gamma   90.00
#
_symmetry.space_group_name_H-M   'P 1'
#
loop_
_entity.id
_entity.type
_entity.pdbx_description
1 polymer ?
#
loop_
_entity_poly.entity_id
_entity_poly.type
_entity_poly.pdbx_seq_one_letter_code
_entity_poly.pdbx_strand_id
1 'polypeptide(L)'
;MEVCIQRAERRWKVHVDRGIDCSIGVTTKSPMQRAFALPAARAEWMYVCGRGGASVNVGTFMCSCHGAGTHTECVGHIVPPRGDGDVITLDECGVPLRAFTPAVLLSVDPRNLRASGERYNEFTDATSASSTSMMSGDVVAMDAFKDDRVVTKAALIEALDGMYQCNKESTTEFVNAMGGGAALCIRVLPNSDAKRRMDWSGAGAAYVTSDAAEWIVASGFHHLLIDLPSVDREDDGGKLVAHKTLLRCDETSTSGPTPHTITELCFFPDDSAPDGMYMLNLHVPNVDMDAAPSRPVLYPIEDCSC
;
A
#
# COMPACT_ATOMS: atom_id res chain seq x y z
N MET A 1 -6.62 18.64 20.66
CA MET A 1 -5.24 18.54 21.21
C MET A 1 -4.27 18.65 20.06
N GLU A 2 -3.20 19.41 20.22
CA GLU A 2 -2.26 19.72 19.17
C GLU A 2 -0.86 19.35 19.61
N VAL A 3 -0.09 18.77 18.69
CA VAL A 3 1.33 18.44 18.91
C VAL A 3 2.13 19.22 17.87
N CYS A 4 3.20 19.88 18.29
CA CYS A 4 4.11 20.54 17.38
C CYS A 4 5.28 19.60 17.08
N ILE A 5 5.52 19.33 15.80
CA ILE A 5 6.70 18.61 15.33
C ILE A 5 7.62 19.62 14.68
N GLN A 6 8.87 19.68 15.13
CA GLN A 6 9.89 20.53 14.54
C GLN A 6 10.99 19.65 13.92
N ARG A 7 11.34 19.94 12.68
CA ARG A 7 12.44 19.34 11.96
C ARG A 7 13.16 20.41 11.13
N ALA A 8 14.48 20.50 11.32
CA ALA A 8 15.28 21.58 10.78
C ALA A 8 14.66 22.97 11.12
N GLU A 9 14.41 23.79 10.12
CA GLU A 9 13.81 25.12 10.28
C GLU A 9 12.27 25.12 10.14
N ARG A 10 11.68 23.95 9.91
CA ARG A 10 10.23 23.81 9.70
C ARG A 10 9.52 23.29 10.93
N ARG A 11 8.29 23.77 11.11
CA ARG A 11 7.42 23.42 12.23
C ARG A 11 6.03 23.10 11.72
N TRP A 12 5.53 21.93 12.10
CA TRP A 12 4.17 21.50 11.79
C TRP A 12 3.37 21.30 13.07
N LYS A 13 2.13 21.73 13.00
CA LYS A 13 1.12 21.51 14.01
C LYS A 13 0.28 20.32 13.57
N VAL A 14 0.22 19.27 14.39
CA VAL A 14 -0.53 18.04 14.14
C VAL A 14 -1.80 18.05 14.95
N HIS A 15 -2.95 17.90 14.30
CA HIS A 15 -4.26 17.83 14.94
C HIS A 15 -4.56 16.38 15.36
N VAL A 16 -4.03 15.94 16.51
CA VAL A 16 -4.12 14.55 16.99
C VAL A 16 -5.52 14.10 17.39
N ASP A 17 -6.47 15.02 17.56
CA ASP A 17 -7.88 14.75 17.80
C ASP A 17 -8.71 14.62 16.50
N ARG A 18 -8.09 14.83 15.34
CA ARG A 18 -8.71 14.73 14.02
C ARG A 18 -8.15 13.56 13.20
N GLY A 19 -7.77 12.48 13.86
CA GLY A 19 -7.26 11.29 13.18
C GLY A 19 -8.30 10.69 12.23
N ILE A 20 -7.91 10.43 11.00
CA ILE A 20 -8.71 9.82 9.95
C ILE A 20 -8.28 8.37 9.82
N ASP A 21 -9.14 7.44 10.21
CA ASP A 21 -8.90 6.01 10.08
C ASP A 21 -9.04 5.59 8.60
N CYS A 22 -7.93 5.18 8.01
CA CYS A 22 -7.86 4.74 6.62
C CYS A 22 -7.81 3.21 6.50
N SER A 23 -8.21 2.49 7.55
CA SER A 23 -8.23 1.04 7.54
C SER A 23 -9.58 0.45 7.20
N ILE A 24 -9.57 -0.76 6.67
CA ILE A 24 -10.71 -1.67 6.59
C ILE A 24 -10.44 -2.81 7.55
N GLY A 25 -11.26 -2.91 8.58
CA GLY A 25 -11.08 -3.91 9.63
C GLY A 25 -11.31 -5.32 9.13
N VAL A 26 -10.50 -6.27 9.61
CA VAL A 26 -10.73 -7.69 9.38
C VAL A 26 -12.00 -8.12 10.13
N THR A 27 -12.93 -8.73 9.42
CA THR A 27 -14.22 -9.17 9.98
C THR A 27 -14.52 -10.61 9.62
N THR A 28 -15.24 -11.31 10.50
CA THR A 28 -15.80 -12.64 10.24
C THR A 28 -17.22 -12.61 9.71
N LYS A 29 -17.79 -11.41 9.53
CA LYS A 29 -19.19 -11.21 9.10
C LYS A 29 -19.22 -10.83 7.63
N SER A 30 -20.03 -11.53 6.83
CA SER A 30 -20.27 -11.21 5.42
C SER A 30 -21.27 -10.03 5.28
N PRO A 31 -21.13 -9.15 4.27
CA PRO A 31 -20.04 -9.12 3.30
C PRO A 31 -18.73 -8.58 3.93
N MET A 32 -17.62 -9.19 3.54
CA MET A 32 -16.29 -8.81 4.01
C MET A 32 -15.38 -8.54 2.83
N GLN A 33 -14.41 -7.68 3.00
CA GLN A 33 -13.37 -7.48 2.00
C GLN A 33 -12.51 -8.75 1.88
N ARG A 34 -12.23 -9.15 0.64
CA ARG A 34 -11.41 -10.33 0.32
C ARG A 34 -10.58 -10.07 -0.92
N ALA A 35 -9.46 -10.80 -1.03
CA ALA A 35 -8.62 -10.81 -2.21
C ALA A 35 -7.99 -12.20 -2.42
N PHE A 36 -7.57 -12.51 -3.65
CA PHE A 36 -6.79 -13.70 -4.03
C PHE A 36 -7.47 -15.03 -3.69
N ALA A 37 -8.80 -15.08 -3.57
CA ALA A 37 -9.53 -16.26 -3.11
C ALA A 37 -8.99 -16.88 -1.80
N LEU A 38 -8.26 -16.10 -1.00
CA LEU A 38 -7.72 -16.56 0.27
C LEU A 38 -8.83 -16.86 1.28
N PRO A 39 -8.56 -17.72 2.29
CA PRO A 39 -9.55 -18.10 3.28
C PRO A 39 -10.08 -16.88 4.04
N ALA A 40 -11.38 -16.85 4.24
CA ALA A 40 -12.03 -15.82 5.07
C ALA A 40 -11.53 -15.89 6.53
N ALA A 41 -11.50 -14.76 7.18
CA ALA A 41 -11.19 -14.69 8.61
C ALA A 41 -12.21 -15.50 9.45
N ARG A 42 -11.73 -16.15 10.49
CA ARG A 42 -12.52 -16.99 11.39
C ARG A 42 -12.28 -16.61 12.84
N ALA A 43 -13.31 -16.76 13.65
CA ALA A 43 -13.21 -16.62 15.10
C ALA A 43 -13.95 -17.77 15.75
N GLU A 44 -13.31 -18.41 16.72
CA GLU A 44 -13.87 -19.49 17.52
C GLU A 44 -13.81 -19.12 18.98
N TRP A 45 -14.94 -19.27 19.68
CA TRP A 45 -15.04 -18.95 21.08
C TRP A 45 -14.82 -20.20 21.94
N MET A 46 -13.71 -20.26 22.68
CA MET A 46 -13.42 -21.30 23.64
C MET A 46 -14.28 -21.15 24.90
N TYR A 47 -14.48 -19.92 25.36
CA TYR A 47 -15.34 -19.59 26.48
C TYR A 47 -16.26 -18.44 26.10
N VAL A 48 -17.49 -18.48 26.54
CA VAL A 48 -18.47 -17.40 26.39
C VAL A 48 -19.02 -17.04 27.76
N CYS A 49 -18.87 -15.79 28.17
CA CYS A 49 -19.35 -15.30 29.46
C CYS A 49 -20.82 -15.65 29.67
N GLY A 50 -21.13 -16.23 30.85
CA GLY A 50 -22.48 -16.70 31.19
C GLY A 50 -22.86 -18.08 30.65
N ARG A 51 -21.96 -18.77 29.93
CA ARG A 51 -22.18 -20.14 29.44
C ARG A 51 -21.23 -21.10 30.11
N GLY A 52 -21.75 -22.24 30.61
CA GLY A 52 -20.94 -23.30 31.21
C GLY A 52 -20.10 -22.86 32.40
N GLY A 53 -20.54 -21.81 33.15
CA GLY A 53 -19.80 -21.26 34.30
C GLY A 53 -18.66 -20.31 33.93
N ALA A 54 -18.46 -19.99 32.67
CA ALA A 54 -17.42 -19.05 32.25
C ALA A 54 -17.76 -17.61 32.65
N SER A 55 -16.78 -16.90 33.24
CA SER A 55 -16.89 -15.49 33.66
C SER A 55 -16.34 -14.52 32.62
N VAL A 56 -15.72 -15.02 31.53
CA VAL A 56 -15.05 -14.23 30.50
C VAL A 56 -15.32 -14.79 29.09
N ASN A 57 -15.12 -13.96 28.09
CA ASN A 57 -15.08 -14.39 26.70
C ASN A 57 -13.62 -14.60 26.29
N VAL A 58 -13.30 -15.81 25.80
CA VAL A 58 -11.97 -16.15 25.26
C VAL A 58 -12.17 -16.81 23.92
N GLY A 59 -11.51 -16.32 22.90
CA GLY A 59 -11.60 -16.87 21.54
C GLY A 59 -10.26 -16.85 20.84
N THR A 60 -10.20 -17.59 19.76
CA THR A 60 -9.13 -17.58 18.77
C THR A 60 -9.59 -16.80 17.55
N PHE A 61 -8.66 -16.13 16.92
CA PHE A 61 -8.89 -15.41 15.67
C PHE A 61 -7.82 -15.84 14.65
N MET A 62 -8.25 -16.14 13.44
CA MET A 62 -7.39 -16.55 12.34
C MET A 62 -7.77 -15.78 11.09
N CYS A 63 -6.78 -15.19 10.41
CA CYS A 63 -6.95 -14.53 9.13
C CYS A 63 -5.74 -14.74 8.23
N SER A 64 -5.95 -14.66 6.92
CA SER A 64 -4.87 -14.50 5.94
C SER A 64 -4.58 -13.01 5.83
N CYS A 65 -3.38 -12.57 6.24
CA CYS A 65 -3.05 -11.14 6.29
C CYS A 65 -3.23 -10.46 4.93
N HIS A 66 -2.70 -11.05 3.87
CA HIS A 66 -2.75 -10.49 2.51
C HIS A 66 -4.14 -10.49 1.85
N GLY A 67 -5.14 -11.15 2.40
CA GLY A 67 -6.45 -11.31 1.76
C GLY A 67 -7.64 -10.78 2.55
N ALA A 68 -7.44 -10.18 3.71
CA ALA A 68 -8.56 -9.85 4.60
C ALA A 68 -8.35 -8.51 5.32
N GLY A 69 -8.86 -7.44 4.74
CA GLY A 69 -8.77 -6.10 5.32
C GLY A 69 -7.40 -5.45 5.15
N THR A 70 -7.26 -4.24 5.66
CA THR A 70 -6.01 -3.48 5.56
C THR A 70 -4.88 -4.18 6.29
N HIS A 71 -3.77 -4.38 5.60
CA HIS A 71 -2.58 -5.03 6.11
C HIS A 71 -1.32 -4.32 5.64
N THR A 72 -0.25 -4.46 6.38
CA THR A 72 1.08 -3.97 6.03
C THR A 72 2.02 -5.13 5.91
N GLU A 73 2.86 -5.09 4.89
CA GLU A 73 3.83 -6.13 4.56
C GLU A 73 5.23 -5.55 4.34
N CYS A 74 6.22 -6.40 4.40
CA CYS A 74 7.63 -6.10 4.20
C CYS A 74 8.26 -7.01 3.14
N VAL A 75 9.56 -6.87 2.92
CA VAL A 75 10.32 -7.66 1.94
C VAL A 75 10.23 -9.18 2.18
N GLY A 76 9.92 -9.62 3.40
CA GLY A 76 9.70 -11.04 3.72
C GLY A 76 8.59 -11.69 2.91
N HIS A 77 7.62 -10.88 2.43
CA HIS A 77 6.54 -11.36 1.57
C HIS A 77 7.03 -11.94 0.23
N ILE A 78 8.09 -11.39 -0.33
CA ILE A 78 8.53 -11.70 -1.70
C ILE A 78 9.90 -12.37 -1.79
N VAL A 79 10.57 -12.60 -0.66
CA VAL A 79 11.86 -13.30 -0.61
C VAL A 79 11.70 -14.70 -0.04
N PRO A 80 12.49 -15.69 -0.51
CA PRO A 80 12.45 -17.03 0.06
C PRO A 80 12.80 -17.02 1.54
N PRO A 81 12.16 -17.89 2.34
CA PRO A 81 12.52 -18.09 3.74
C PRO A 81 14.01 -18.44 3.91
N ARG A 82 14.60 -17.99 5.00
CA ARG A 82 15.97 -18.32 5.40
C ARG A 82 15.98 -19.71 6.07
N GLY A 83 16.87 -20.60 5.65
CA GLY A 83 17.02 -21.93 6.28
C GLY A 83 15.73 -22.73 6.39
N ASP A 84 15.35 -23.11 7.61
CA ASP A 84 14.24 -24.01 7.88
C ASP A 84 12.82 -23.36 7.83
N GLY A 85 12.65 -22.28 7.06
CA GLY A 85 11.36 -21.64 6.88
C GLY A 85 11.20 -20.32 7.64
N ASP A 86 12.28 -19.74 8.09
CA ASP A 86 12.33 -18.47 8.81
C ASP A 86 12.17 -17.28 7.85
N VAL A 87 10.99 -16.69 7.81
CA VAL A 87 10.71 -15.51 6.96
C VAL A 87 11.29 -14.23 7.59
N ILE A 88 11.61 -13.25 6.76
CA ILE A 88 11.93 -11.90 7.26
C ILE A 88 10.63 -11.28 7.78
N THR A 89 10.65 -10.85 9.03
CA THR A 89 9.47 -10.31 9.70
C THR A 89 9.38 -8.79 9.61
N LEU A 90 8.20 -8.26 9.88
CA LEU A 90 7.95 -6.82 9.99
C LEU A 90 8.86 -6.16 11.03
N ASP A 91 9.09 -6.82 12.17
CA ASP A 91 9.95 -6.32 13.25
C ASP A 91 11.42 -6.21 12.80
N GLU A 92 11.93 -7.21 12.10
CA GLU A 92 13.29 -7.17 11.52
C GLU A 92 13.47 -6.04 10.51
N CYS A 93 12.42 -5.66 9.80
CA CYS A 93 12.41 -4.55 8.85
C CYS A 93 12.29 -3.19 9.56
N GLY A 94 12.21 -3.16 10.89
CA GLY A 94 12.07 -1.94 11.66
C GLY A 94 10.79 -1.20 11.33
N VAL A 95 9.70 -1.95 11.06
CA VAL A 95 8.39 -1.40 10.73
C VAL A 95 8.00 -0.35 11.75
N PRO A 96 7.45 0.77 11.32
CA PRO A 96 7.63 2.07 11.95
C PRO A 96 7.13 2.10 13.38
N LEU A 97 8.07 2.13 14.29
CA LEU A 97 7.84 2.52 15.68
C LEU A 97 7.73 4.05 15.82
N ARG A 98 7.81 4.80 14.72
CA ARG A 98 7.63 6.25 14.74
C ARG A 98 6.16 6.56 15.00
N ALA A 99 5.91 7.38 16.01
CA ALA A 99 4.56 7.84 16.32
C ALA A 99 3.93 8.62 15.14
N PHE A 100 4.75 9.30 14.36
CA PHE A 100 4.33 10.07 13.19
C PHE A 100 5.35 9.93 12.06
N THR A 101 4.84 9.52 10.89
CA THR A 101 5.57 9.47 9.63
C THR A 101 4.96 10.51 8.69
N PRO A 102 5.76 11.36 8.02
CA PRO A 102 5.23 12.26 7.00
C PRO A 102 4.53 11.49 5.91
N ALA A 103 3.39 11.96 5.46
CA ALA A 103 2.61 11.30 4.42
C ALA A 103 2.02 12.30 3.43
N VAL A 104 1.90 11.87 2.19
CA VAL A 104 1.20 12.58 1.12
C VAL A 104 0.07 11.70 0.62
N LEU A 105 -1.16 12.22 0.58
CA LEU A 105 -2.32 11.53 -0.01
C LEU A 105 -2.60 12.14 -1.38
N LEU A 106 -2.69 11.28 -2.39
CA LEU A 106 -3.03 11.64 -3.77
C LEU A 106 -4.21 10.79 -4.27
N SER A 107 -5.17 11.45 -4.90
CA SER A 107 -6.24 10.79 -5.66
C SER A 107 -5.83 10.64 -7.11
N VAL A 108 -5.93 9.42 -7.64
CA VAL A 108 -5.44 9.08 -8.97
C VAL A 108 -6.53 8.37 -9.78
N ASP A 109 -6.78 8.87 -11.00
CA ASP A 109 -7.58 8.15 -11.99
C ASP A 109 -6.71 7.08 -12.69
N PRO A 110 -7.03 5.78 -12.55
CA PRO A 110 -6.26 4.75 -13.21
C PRO A 110 -6.46 4.82 -14.73
N ARG A 111 -5.39 4.63 -15.48
CA ARG A 111 -5.36 4.75 -16.95
C ARG A 111 -5.34 3.39 -17.60
N ASN A 112 -5.72 3.31 -18.88
CA ASN A 112 -5.52 2.10 -19.67
C ASN A 112 -4.01 1.90 -19.90
N LEU A 113 -3.51 0.69 -19.59
CA LEU A 113 -2.08 0.38 -19.66
C LEU A 113 -1.52 0.65 -21.05
N ARG A 114 -2.14 0.13 -22.10
CA ARG A 114 -1.68 0.31 -23.50
C ARG A 114 -1.68 1.77 -23.92
N ALA A 115 -2.72 2.53 -23.57
CA ALA A 115 -2.83 3.93 -23.92
C ALA A 115 -1.84 4.83 -23.15
N SER A 116 -1.39 4.40 -21.98
CA SER A 116 -0.44 5.14 -21.16
C SER A 116 0.97 5.15 -21.73
N GLY A 117 1.35 4.09 -22.46
CA GLY A 117 2.72 3.88 -22.96
C GLY A 117 3.73 3.58 -21.85
N GLU A 118 3.29 3.40 -20.60
CA GLU A 118 4.17 3.03 -19.47
C GLU A 118 4.40 1.53 -19.43
N ARG A 119 5.53 1.14 -18.85
CA ARG A 119 5.94 -0.25 -18.71
C ARG A 119 5.22 -0.94 -17.53
N TYR A 120 4.81 -2.15 -17.77
CA TYR A 120 4.53 -3.12 -16.73
C TYR A 120 5.09 -4.47 -17.15
N ASN A 121 6.16 -4.90 -16.51
CA ASN A 121 6.85 -6.11 -16.88
C ASN A 121 7.53 -6.01 -18.28
N GLU A 122 8.21 -7.05 -18.74
CA GLU A 122 8.88 -7.13 -20.05
C GLU A 122 7.90 -7.07 -21.25
N PHE A 123 6.59 -7.19 -20.97
CA PHE A 123 5.55 -7.25 -22.00
C PHE A 123 5.21 -5.92 -22.66
N THR A 124 5.63 -4.77 -22.11
CA THR A 124 5.30 -3.44 -22.66
C THR A 124 6.36 -2.88 -23.63
N ASP A 125 7.57 -3.46 -23.67
CA ASP A 125 8.66 -2.99 -24.52
C ASP A 125 8.52 -3.39 -26.01
N ALA A 126 7.48 -4.13 -26.38
CA ALA A 126 7.31 -4.66 -27.73
C ALA A 126 6.98 -3.62 -28.82
N THR A 127 6.88 -2.33 -28.47
CA THR A 127 6.76 -1.25 -29.49
C THR A 127 8.12 -0.84 -30.11
N SER A 128 9.24 -1.29 -29.53
CA SER A 128 10.60 -0.94 -29.97
C SER A 128 11.42 -2.09 -30.55
N ALA A 129 10.95 -3.34 -30.46
CA ALA A 129 11.69 -4.50 -30.95
C ALA A 129 11.43 -4.76 -32.44
N SER A 130 12.47 -4.61 -33.24
CA SER A 130 12.50 -5.11 -34.61
C SER A 130 12.19 -6.61 -34.64
N SER A 131 11.30 -6.98 -35.55
CA SER A 131 10.86 -8.32 -35.90
C SER A 131 11.98 -9.35 -35.95
N THR A 132 12.23 -10.10 -34.88
CA THR A 132 12.88 -11.41 -34.99
C THR A 132 12.46 -12.30 -33.82
N SER A 133 11.59 -13.26 -34.12
CA SER A 133 11.30 -14.47 -33.32
C SER A 133 10.59 -14.27 -31.98
N MET A 134 9.32 -13.86 -32.01
CA MET A 134 8.42 -14.14 -30.89
C MET A 134 7.72 -15.48 -31.09
N MET A 135 7.81 -16.38 -30.09
CA MET A 135 7.01 -17.59 -30.05
C MET A 135 5.53 -17.23 -29.84
N SER A 136 4.61 -18.03 -30.39
CA SER A 136 3.16 -17.75 -30.39
C SER A 136 2.50 -17.58 -29.00
N GLY A 137 3.18 -17.96 -27.92
CA GLY A 137 2.72 -17.79 -26.55
C GLY A 137 2.82 -16.34 -26.03
N ASP A 138 3.81 -15.58 -26.49
CA ASP A 138 4.08 -14.23 -25.98
C ASP A 138 3.06 -13.21 -26.50
N VAL A 139 2.55 -13.42 -27.71
CA VAL A 139 1.53 -12.53 -28.32
C VAL A 139 0.18 -12.65 -27.62
N VAL A 140 -0.18 -13.83 -27.13
CA VAL A 140 -1.42 -14.05 -26.37
C VAL A 140 -1.36 -13.39 -25.01
N ALA A 141 -0.19 -13.40 -24.37
CA ALA A 141 0.01 -12.72 -23.09
C ALA A 141 -0.13 -11.20 -23.20
N MET A 142 0.39 -10.57 -24.27
CA MET A 142 0.27 -9.11 -24.51
C MET A 142 -1.16 -8.65 -24.72
N ASP A 143 -2.01 -9.45 -25.39
CA ASP A 143 -3.43 -9.11 -25.58
C ASP A 143 -4.24 -9.21 -24.27
N ALA A 144 -3.81 -10.00 -23.32
CA ALA A 144 -4.51 -10.16 -22.04
C ALA A 144 -4.45 -8.92 -21.14
N PHE A 145 -3.44 -8.06 -21.27
CA PHE A 145 -3.23 -6.87 -20.43
C PHE A 145 -3.67 -5.55 -21.07
N LYS A 146 -4.04 -5.57 -22.35
CA LYS A 146 -4.29 -4.33 -23.15
C LYS A 146 -5.38 -3.43 -22.58
N ASP A 147 -6.36 -3.99 -21.92
CA ASP A 147 -7.52 -3.28 -21.38
C ASP A 147 -7.40 -3.01 -19.87
N ASP A 148 -6.29 -3.45 -19.25
CA ASP A 148 -6.08 -3.27 -17.83
C ASP A 148 -5.99 -1.79 -17.44
N ARG A 149 -6.49 -1.50 -16.24
CA ARG A 149 -6.40 -0.18 -15.62
C ARG A 149 -5.18 -0.14 -14.70
N VAL A 150 -4.41 0.94 -14.77
CA VAL A 150 -3.15 1.06 -14.02
C VAL A 150 -2.98 2.44 -13.39
N VAL A 151 -2.30 2.46 -12.26
CA VAL A 151 -1.76 3.68 -11.66
C VAL A 151 -0.45 3.99 -12.34
N THR A 152 -0.43 5.08 -13.12
CA THR A 152 0.72 5.49 -13.92
C THR A 152 1.56 6.54 -13.21
N LYS A 153 2.85 6.60 -13.51
CA LYS A 153 3.75 7.70 -13.12
C LYS A 153 3.17 9.06 -13.53
N ALA A 154 2.66 9.16 -14.77
CA ALA A 154 2.08 10.40 -15.26
C ALA A 154 0.88 10.85 -14.42
N ALA A 155 -0.01 9.94 -14.04
CA ALA A 155 -1.16 10.25 -13.20
C ALA A 155 -0.75 10.67 -11.77
N LEU A 156 0.29 10.04 -11.20
CA LEU A 156 0.85 10.44 -9.91
C LEU A 156 1.44 11.85 -9.94
N ILE A 157 2.20 12.17 -10.98
CA ILE A 157 2.79 13.52 -11.17
C ILE A 157 1.68 14.57 -11.33
N GLU A 158 0.66 14.30 -12.15
CA GLU A 158 -0.47 15.23 -12.34
C GLU A 158 -1.23 15.48 -11.03
N ALA A 159 -1.51 14.43 -10.25
CA ALA A 159 -2.16 14.58 -8.95
C ALA A 159 -1.32 15.42 -7.99
N LEU A 160 -0.01 15.19 -8.00
CA LEU A 160 0.95 15.93 -7.20
C LEU A 160 1.02 17.41 -7.61
N ASP A 161 1.12 17.69 -8.90
CA ASP A 161 1.14 19.06 -9.45
C ASP A 161 -0.17 19.80 -9.16
N GLY A 162 -1.31 19.10 -9.24
CA GLY A 162 -2.62 19.64 -8.84
C GLY A 162 -2.65 20.05 -7.37
N MET A 163 -2.06 19.27 -6.49
CA MET A 163 -1.92 19.60 -5.07
C MET A 163 -1.04 20.83 -4.85
N TYR A 164 0.03 21.02 -5.63
CA TYR A 164 0.95 22.17 -5.50
C TYR A 164 0.34 23.50 -5.90
N GLN A 165 -0.55 23.52 -6.86
CA GLN A 165 -1.26 24.76 -7.21
C GLN A 165 -2.04 25.32 -6.04
N CYS A 166 -2.39 24.47 -5.06
CA CYS A 166 -3.06 24.85 -3.83
C CYS A 166 -2.08 25.17 -2.66
N ASN A 167 -0.87 24.59 -2.64
CA ASN A 167 0.05 24.65 -1.49
C ASN A 167 1.51 24.83 -1.94
N LYS A 168 1.95 25.80 -2.53
CA LYS A 168 3.29 26.31 -2.96
C LYS A 168 4.59 25.57 -2.53
N GLU A 169 4.51 24.37 -1.96
CA GLU A 169 5.65 23.59 -1.47
C GLU A 169 5.89 22.33 -2.30
N SER A 170 7.15 22.04 -2.64
CA SER A 170 7.47 20.83 -3.40
C SER A 170 7.45 19.59 -2.48
N THR A 171 6.89 18.45 -2.94
CA THR A 171 6.88 17.18 -2.17
C THR A 171 8.30 16.76 -1.81
N THR A 172 9.24 16.95 -2.72
CA THR A 172 10.64 16.66 -2.47
C THR A 172 11.17 17.48 -1.29
N GLU A 173 10.79 18.74 -1.17
CA GLU A 173 11.14 19.58 -0.02
C GLU A 173 10.47 19.09 1.26
N PHE A 174 9.18 18.71 1.20
CA PHE A 174 8.48 18.15 2.36
C PHE A 174 9.11 16.84 2.81
N VAL A 175 9.31 15.88 1.90
CA VAL A 175 9.94 14.59 2.19
C VAL A 175 11.35 14.78 2.75
N ASN A 176 12.15 15.67 2.15
CA ASN A 176 13.51 15.97 2.59
C ASN A 176 13.55 16.69 3.95
N ALA A 177 12.68 17.68 4.15
CA ALA A 177 12.60 18.42 5.42
C ALA A 177 12.25 17.49 6.58
N MET A 178 11.53 16.42 6.32
CA MET A 178 11.13 15.43 7.32
C MET A 178 12.17 14.32 7.54
N GLY A 179 13.32 14.37 6.85
CA GLY A 179 14.46 13.49 7.08
C GLY A 179 14.35 12.11 6.46
N GLY A 180 13.62 11.98 5.37
CA GLY A 180 13.44 10.73 4.61
C GLY A 180 12.45 9.75 5.29
N GLY A 181 12.07 8.69 4.57
CA GLY A 181 11.15 7.67 5.07
C GLY A 181 9.69 8.12 5.13
N ALA A 182 9.28 9.01 4.22
CA ALA A 182 7.89 9.43 4.08
C ALA A 182 7.01 8.32 3.49
N ALA A 183 5.71 8.45 3.68
CA ALA A 183 4.68 7.59 3.12
C ALA A 183 3.99 8.28 1.92
N LEU A 184 3.71 7.51 0.87
CA LEU A 184 2.79 7.89 -0.18
C LEU A 184 1.48 7.11 0.01
N CYS A 185 0.38 7.82 0.13
CA CYS A 185 -0.96 7.25 0.16
C CYS A 185 -1.63 7.47 -1.19
N ILE A 186 -2.11 6.43 -1.83
CA ILE A 186 -2.76 6.48 -3.15
C ILE A 186 -4.21 6.05 -3.01
N ARG A 187 -5.11 6.99 -3.29
CA ARG A 187 -6.54 6.74 -3.44
C ARG A 187 -6.85 6.59 -4.92
N VAL A 188 -7.18 5.38 -5.36
CA VAL A 188 -7.51 5.07 -6.75
C VAL A 188 -8.99 5.31 -7.00
N LEU A 189 -9.29 6.15 -7.98
CA LEU A 189 -10.66 6.51 -8.33
C LEU A 189 -11.31 5.46 -9.27
N PRO A 190 -12.66 5.29 -9.22
CA PRO A 190 -13.59 5.93 -8.31
C PRO A 190 -13.47 5.36 -6.88
N ASN A 191 -13.61 6.24 -5.88
CA ASN A 191 -13.50 5.86 -4.47
C ASN A 191 -14.87 5.58 -3.86
N SER A 192 -15.43 4.41 -4.15
CA SER A 192 -16.73 3.99 -3.64
C SER A 192 -16.61 3.26 -2.31
N ASP A 193 -17.55 3.49 -1.40
CA ASP A 193 -17.70 2.73 -0.15
C ASP A 193 -17.83 1.21 -0.39
N ALA A 194 -18.17 0.79 -1.60
CA ALA A 194 -18.21 -0.63 -1.98
C ALA A 194 -16.83 -1.30 -1.79
N LYS A 195 -15.72 -0.57 -1.95
CA LYS A 195 -14.36 -1.08 -1.72
C LYS A 195 -14.18 -1.69 -0.34
N ARG A 196 -14.87 -1.17 0.68
CA ARG A 196 -14.79 -1.67 2.07
C ARG A 196 -15.27 -3.10 2.25
N ARG A 197 -16.04 -3.63 1.29
CA ARG A 197 -16.70 -4.94 1.38
C ARG A 197 -16.55 -5.74 0.09
N MET A 198 -15.71 -5.30 -0.82
CA MET A 198 -15.53 -5.90 -2.13
C MET A 198 -14.76 -7.21 -2.01
N ASP A 199 -15.22 -8.24 -2.71
CA ASP A 199 -14.39 -9.37 -3.04
C ASP A 199 -13.62 -9.02 -4.31
N TRP A 200 -12.34 -8.82 -4.16
CA TRP A 200 -11.46 -8.42 -5.24
C TRP A 200 -10.99 -9.59 -6.10
N SER A 201 -11.23 -10.85 -5.64
CA SER A 201 -10.77 -12.04 -6.33
C SER A 201 -11.33 -12.13 -7.74
N GLY A 202 -10.48 -12.05 -8.75
CA GLY A 202 -10.87 -12.05 -10.16
C GLY A 202 -11.59 -10.77 -10.63
N ALA A 203 -11.59 -9.70 -9.84
CA ALA A 203 -12.32 -8.48 -10.17
C ALA A 203 -11.60 -7.56 -11.19
N GLY A 204 -10.37 -7.89 -11.60
CA GLY A 204 -9.58 -7.07 -12.51
C GLY A 204 -9.22 -5.70 -11.89
N ALA A 205 -8.76 -5.70 -10.65
CA ALA A 205 -8.31 -4.49 -9.96
C ALA A 205 -7.22 -3.78 -10.75
N ALA A 206 -7.15 -2.45 -10.60
CA ALA A 206 -6.01 -1.69 -11.10
C ALA A 206 -4.74 -2.06 -10.31
N TYR A 207 -3.58 -1.75 -10.86
CA TYR A 207 -2.26 -2.00 -10.25
C TYR A 207 -1.25 -0.92 -10.66
N VAL A 208 -0.06 -0.94 -10.09
CA VAL A 208 0.97 0.10 -10.28
C VAL A 208 1.89 -0.27 -11.45
N THR A 209 2.19 0.66 -12.35
CA THR A 209 3.16 0.43 -13.43
C THR A 209 4.60 0.37 -12.89
N SER A 210 5.51 -0.25 -13.64
CA SER A 210 6.95 -0.26 -13.30
C SER A 210 7.51 1.16 -13.23
N ASP A 211 7.14 2.02 -14.19
CA ASP A 211 7.57 3.43 -14.22
C ASP A 211 7.05 4.21 -13.01
N ALA A 212 5.84 3.92 -12.54
CA ALA A 212 5.27 4.52 -11.33
C ALA A 212 6.00 4.03 -10.06
N ALA A 213 6.25 2.73 -9.93
CA ALA A 213 6.97 2.16 -8.80
C ALA A 213 8.41 2.73 -8.71
N GLU A 214 9.12 2.80 -9.82
CA GLU A 214 10.46 3.41 -9.90
C GLU A 214 10.42 4.89 -9.49
N TRP A 215 9.42 5.63 -9.94
CA TRP A 215 9.26 7.03 -9.57
C TRP A 215 8.96 7.23 -8.08
N ILE A 216 8.09 6.43 -7.50
CA ILE A 216 7.77 6.46 -6.05
C ILE A 216 9.05 6.32 -5.23
N VAL A 217 9.84 5.32 -5.58
CA VAL A 217 11.10 5.01 -4.92
C VAL A 217 12.15 6.13 -5.12
N ALA A 218 12.29 6.63 -6.34
CA ALA A 218 13.22 7.73 -6.65
C ALA A 218 12.82 9.05 -5.97
N SER A 219 11.53 9.23 -5.67
CA SER A 219 11.02 10.38 -4.92
C SER A 219 11.26 10.31 -3.40
N GLY A 220 11.87 9.22 -2.91
CA GLY A 220 12.27 9.08 -1.50
C GLY A 220 11.17 8.57 -0.57
N PHE A 221 10.07 8.04 -1.09
CA PHE A 221 9.07 7.35 -0.29
C PHE A 221 9.54 5.96 0.12
N HIS A 222 9.38 5.63 1.39
CA HIS A 222 9.72 4.32 1.96
C HIS A 222 8.47 3.48 2.24
N HIS A 223 7.33 4.11 2.41
CA HIS A 223 6.06 3.45 2.73
C HIS A 223 5.04 3.79 1.66
N LEU A 224 4.45 2.77 1.05
CA LEU A 224 3.32 2.95 0.14
C LEU A 224 2.06 2.45 0.83
N LEU A 225 0.99 3.25 0.81
CA LEU A 225 -0.34 2.86 1.24
C LEU A 225 -1.29 3.00 0.05
N ILE A 226 -2.08 1.96 -0.26
CA ILE A 226 -2.95 1.96 -1.42
C ILE A 226 -4.30 1.30 -1.11
N ASP A 227 -5.36 1.79 -1.73
CA ASP A 227 -6.72 1.26 -1.58
C ASP A 227 -7.06 0.17 -2.62
N LEU A 228 -6.05 -0.55 -3.06
CA LEU A 228 -6.14 -1.70 -3.96
C LEU A 228 -5.76 -3.00 -3.23
N PRO A 229 -6.15 -4.17 -3.77
CA PRO A 229 -5.80 -5.46 -3.18
C PRO A 229 -4.32 -5.82 -3.36
N SER A 230 -3.66 -5.26 -4.37
CA SER A 230 -2.23 -5.42 -4.66
C SER A 230 -1.67 -4.24 -5.41
N VAL A 231 -0.35 -4.01 -5.24
CA VAL A 231 0.41 -3.11 -6.10
C VAL A 231 0.72 -3.73 -7.46
N ASP A 232 0.74 -5.06 -7.55
CA ASP A 232 0.88 -5.79 -8.81
C ASP A 232 -0.47 -6.32 -9.32
N ARG A 233 -0.49 -6.78 -10.56
CA ARG A 233 -1.62 -7.47 -11.16
C ARG A 233 -1.90 -8.77 -10.40
N GLU A 234 -3.17 -9.12 -10.16
CA GLU A 234 -3.57 -10.34 -9.43
C GLU A 234 -2.94 -11.62 -10.02
N ASP A 235 -2.84 -11.70 -11.35
CA ASP A 235 -2.15 -12.78 -12.05
C ASP A 235 -1.10 -12.18 -13.00
N ASP A 236 0.11 -12.03 -12.51
CA ASP A 236 1.28 -11.52 -13.25
C ASP A 236 2.32 -12.63 -13.54
N GLY A 237 1.95 -13.89 -13.32
CA GLY A 237 2.85 -15.03 -13.45
C GLY A 237 3.93 -15.08 -12.35
N GLY A 238 3.70 -14.45 -11.21
CA GLY A 238 4.61 -14.42 -10.07
C GLY A 238 5.81 -13.48 -10.26
N LYS A 239 5.71 -12.53 -11.16
CA LYS A 239 6.78 -11.55 -11.45
C LYS A 239 6.97 -10.54 -10.32
N LEU A 240 5.87 -10.05 -9.72
CA LEU A 240 5.85 -9.12 -8.59
C LEU A 240 6.74 -7.90 -8.81
N VAL A 241 6.62 -7.25 -9.98
CA VAL A 241 7.53 -6.20 -10.43
C VAL A 241 7.44 -4.96 -9.54
N ALA A 242 6.21 -4.53 -9.22
CA ALA A 242 6.00 -3.38 -8.36
C ALA A 242 6.42 -3.68 -6.91
N HIS A 243 6.08 -4.87 -6.37
CA HIS A 243 6.56 -5.27 -5.02
C HIS A 243 8.08 -5.25 -4.95
N LYS A 244 8.78 -5.89 -5.90
CA LYS A 244 10.25 -5.92 -5.91
C LYS A 244 10.87 -4.53 -5.92
N THR A 245 10.33 -3.65 -6.76
CA THR A 245 10.80 -2.27 -6.84
C THR A 245 10.55 -1.50 -5.54
N LEU A 246 9.32 -1.54 -5.03
CA LEU A 246 8.90 -0.78 -3.85
C LEU A 246 9.58 -1.26 -2.56
N LEU A 247 9.75 -2.58 -2.40
CA LEU A 247 10.39 -3.19 -1.23
C LEU A 247 11.92 -3.27 -1.37
N ARG A 248 12.49 -2.75 -2.47
CA ARG A 248 13.94 -2.73 -2.75
C ARG A 248 14.56 -4.12 -2.78
N CYS A 249 13.85 -5.06 -3.35
CA CYS A 249 14.31 -6.41 -3.59
C CYS A 249 14.69 -6.54 -5.07
N ASP A 250 15.98 -6.67 -5.38
CA ASP A 250 16.41 -7.03 -6.72
C ASP A 250 16.82 -8.51 -6.81
N GLU A 251 16.92 -9.03 -8.02
CA GLU A 251 17.26 -10.45 -8.25
C GLU A 251 18.69 -10.82 -7.82
N THR A 252 19.52 -9.81 -7.57
CA THR A 252 20.96 -9.97 -7.26
C THR A 252 21.24 -9.82 -5.78
N SER A 253 20.37 -9.17 -5.04
CA SER A 253 20.52 -9.02 -3.58
C SER A 253 19.75 -10.16 -2.88
N THR A 254 20.48 -10.97 -2.13
CA THR A 254 19.91 -11.74 -1.03
C THR A 254 19.40 -10.71 -0.03
N SER A 255 18.20 -10.22 -0.25
CA SER A 255 17.67 -9.06 0.43
C SER A 255 17.58 -9.33 1.92
N GLY A 256 18.38 -8.62 2.67
CA GLY A 256 18.18 -8.49 4.10
C GLY A 256 16.95 -7.62 4.38
N PRO A 257 16.61 -7.45 5.66
CA PRO A 257 15.55 -6.55 6.07
C PRO A 257 15.74 -5.14 5.50
N THR A 258 14.67 -4.57 4.95
CA THR A 258 14.64 -3.17 4.46
C THR A 258 13.54 -2.40 5.17
N PRO A 259 13.68 -1.08 5.40
CA PRO A 259 12.64 -0.29 6.09
C PRO A 259 11.48 0.10 5.17
N HIS A 260 11.35 -0.55 4.01
CA HIS A 260 10.28 -0.29 3.05
C HIS A 260 9.09 -1.19 3.32
N THR A 261 7.88 -0.62 3.23
CA THR A 261 6.62 -1.36 3.44
C THR A 261 5.60 -1.00 2.39
N ILE A 262 4.71 -1.94 2.12
CA ILE A 262 3.48 -1.73 1.37
C ILE A 262 2.31 -1.97 2.33
N THR A 263 1.30 -1.11 2.27
CA THR A 263 0.04 -1.28 3.00
C THR A 263 -1.09 -1.28 1.98
N GLU A 264 -1.77 -2.41 1.89
CA GLU A 264 -2.80 -2.66 0.89
C GLU A 264 -4.19 -2.69 1.50
N LEU A 265 -5.22 -2.68 0.64
CA LEU A 265 -6.62 -2.69 1.06
C LEU A 265 -6.95 -1.55 2.03
N CYS A 266 -6.33 -0.38 1.84
CA CYS A 266 -6.71 0.84 2.56
C CYS A 266 -8.07 1.36 2.09
N PHE A 267 -8.60 2.36 2.80
CA PHE A 267 -9.72 3.17 2.34
C PHE A 267 -9.53 4.62 2.81
N PHE A 268 -9.38 5.53 1.88
CA PHE A 268 -9.21 6.95 2.17
C PHE A 268 -10.55 7.67 1.94
N PRO A 269 -11.30 8.06 2.98
CA PRO A 269 -12.64 8.64 2.82
C PRO A 269 -12.57 10.03 2.17
N ASP A 270 -13.39 10.28 1.12
CA ASP A 270 -13.35 11.52 0.34
C ASP A 270 -13.67 12.76 1.17
N ASP A 271 -14.69 12.68 2.02
CA ASP A 271 -15.20 13.83 2.78
C ASP A 271 -14.25 14.31 3.87
N SER A 272 -13.41 13.44 4.41
CA SER A 272 -12.56 13.73 5.58
C SER A 272 -11.07 13.72 5.30
N ALA A 273 -10.65 13.15 4.18
CA ALA A 273 -9.26 13.06 3.77
C ALA A 273 -9.04 13.69 2.38
N PRO A 274 -9.05 15.02 2.23
CA PRO A 274 -8.67 15.66 0.98
C PRO A 274 -7.21 15.34 0.61
N ASP A 275 -6.87 15.43 -0.67
CA ASP A 275 -5.49 15.31 -1.11
C ASP A 275 -4.62 16.36 -0.43
N GLY A 276 -3.44 15.95 0.04
CA GLY A 276 -2.60 16.84 0.81
C GLY A 276 -1.53 16.15 1.65
N MET A 277 -0.93 16.93 2.55
CA MET A 277 0.11 16.48 3.47
C MET A 277 -0.49 16.15 4.84
N TYR A 278 0.02 15.07 5.43
CA TYR A 278 -0.44 14.50 6.70
C TYR A 278 0.73 14.00 7.55
N MET A 279 0.45 13.71 8.80
CA MET A 279 1.23 12.78 9.60
C MET A 279 0.49 11.45 9.68
N LEU A 280 1.15 10.40 9.24
CA LEU A 280 0.67 9.02 9.34
C LEU A 280 1.11 8.41 10.66
N ASN A 281 0.18 7.80 11.38
CA ASN A 281 0.49 6.80 12.39
C ASN A 281 0.05 5.44 11.84
N LEU A 282 1.01 4.54 11.64
CA LEU A 282 0.76 3.19 11.13
C LEU A 282 0.83 2.20 12.29
N HIS A 283 -0.34 1.78 12.77
CA HIS A 283 -0.44 0.77 13.82
C HIS A 283 -0.32 -0.62 13.22
N VAL A 284 0.70 -1.34 13.62
CA VAL A 284 0.94 -2.74 13.22
C VAL A 284 1.15 -3.56 14.49
N PRO A 285 0.46 -4.69 14.69
CA PRO A 285 0.70 -5.56 15.81
C PRO A 285 2.09 -6.18 15.74
N ASN A 286 2.71 -6.40 16.90
CA ASN A 286 3.99 -7.10 16.98
C ASN A 286 3.74 -8.60 16.87
N VAL A 287 3.94 -9.15 15.70
CA VAL A 287 3.82 -10.57 15.36
C VAL A 287 4.97 -10.99 14.45
N ASP A 288 5.45 -12.23 14.62
CA ASP A 288 6.56 -12.78 13.83
C ASP A 288 6.07 -13.25 12.45
N MET A 289 5.73 -12.27 11.60
CA MET A 289 5.21 -12.48 10.25
C MET A 289 5.78 -11.45 9.27
N ASP A 290 5.76 -11.79 8.00
CA ASP A 290 6.08 -10.88 6.87
C ASP A 290 5.03 -9.79 6.67
N ALA A 291 3.81 -10.04 7.11
CA ALA A 291 2.69 -9.13 7.04
C ALA A 291 1.76 -9.25 8.25
N ALA A 292 1.05 -8.17 8.56
CA ALA A 292 0.05 -8.16 9.63
C ALA A 292 -1.12 -7.23 9.29
N PRO A 293 -2.34 -7.48 9.81
CA PRO A 293 -3.41 -6.51 9.78
C PRO A 293 -2.93 -5.19 10.37
N SER A 294 -3.24 -4.08 9.72
CA SER A 294 -2.76 -2.77 10.16
C SER A 294 -3.87 -1.72 10.20
N ARG A 295 -3.61 -0.64 10.92
CA ARG A 295 -4.54 0.47 11.06
C ARG A 295 -3.83 1.79 10.80
N PRO A 296 -3.70 2.22 9.54
CA PRO A 296 -3.18 3.53 9.19
C PRO A 296 -4.17 4.63 9.58
N VAL A 297 -3.66 5.64 10.30
CA VAL A 297 -4.41 6.83 10.70
C VAL A 297 -3.69 8.06 10.20
N LEU A 298 -4.35 8.87 9.39
CA LEU A 298 -3.85 10.15 8.89
C LEU A 298 -4.28 11.29 9.81
N TYR A 299 -3.33 12.12 10.21
CA TYR A 299 -3.59 13.33 11.01
C TYR A 299 -3.33 14.56 10.17
N PRO A 300 -4.33 15.46 10.01
CA PRO A 300 -4.14 16.74 9.33
C PRO A 300 -3.03 17.57 9.99
N ILE A 301 -2.27 18.28 9.17
CA ILE A 301 -1.20 19.17 9.62
C ILE A 301 -1.41 20.59 9.13
N GLU A 302 -0.86 21.54 9.87
CA GLU A 302 -0.70 22.94 9.47
C GLU A 302 0.79 23.28 9.50
N ASP A 303 1.30 23.91 8.43
CA ASP A 303 2.64 24.47 8.44
C ASP A 303 2.65 25.76 9.25
N CYS A 304 3.47 25.78 10.29
CA CYS A 304 3.64 26.91 11.19
C CYS A 304 5.03 27.56 11.03
N SER A 305 5.73 27.25 9.93
CA SER A 305 7.02 27.88 9.61
C SER A 305 6.75 29.33 9.18
N CYS A 306 7.21 30.28 9.98
CA CYS A 306 7.16 31.72 9.69
C CYS A 306 8.49 32.17 9.09
#